data_39ec3e6d8325e826f0797c0f3c9bea2a
#
_entry.id   39ec3e6d8325e826f0797c0f3c9bea2a
#
_cell.length_a   1.000
_cell.length_b   1.000
_cell.length_c   1.000
_cell.angle_alpha   90.00
_cell.angle_beta   90.00
_cell.angle_gamma   90.00
#
_symmetry.space_group_name_H-M   'P 1'
#
loop_
_entity.id
_entity.type
_entity.pdbx_description
1 polymer ?
#
loop_
_entity_poly.entity_id
_entity_poly.type
_entity_poly.pdbx_seq_one_letter_code
_entity_poly.pdbx_strand_id
1 'polypeptide(L)'
;MKPHRLLFINSLITLLLSIPSNTTAQTEIRPYQPGITTEGITYFLPQTRLHIVVRAQRESYTPGEYAAYAQRFLDAPNVEQQPFDTWTLQSIEMTPYGVADRTQAYTIKLNHKTSAPLVELAPDGRLLSVNTTADALPTLEAPS
;
A
#
# COMPACT_ATOMS: atom_id res chain seq x y z
N MET A 1 62.91 29.91 -23.06
CA MET A 1 61.50 29.58 -22.89
C MET A 1 60.97 30.21 -21.64
N LYS A 2 59.91 31.05 -21.71
CA LYS A 2 59.46 31.85 -20.55
C LYS A 2 58.77 30.97 -19.51
N PRO A 3 59.16 31.03 -18.22
CA PRO A 3 58.66 30.12 -17.15
C PRO A 3 57.16 30.21 -16.90
N HIS A 4 56.51 31.25 -17.35
CA HIS A 4 55.07 31.46 -17.20
C HIS A 4 54.20 30.47 -17.99
N ARG A 5 54.69 29.92 -19.11
CA ARG A 5 53.94 28.94 -19.91
C ARG A 5 53.84 27.55 -19.24
N LEU A 6 54.87 27.17 -18.50
CA LEU A 6 54.89 25.92 -17.74
C LEU A 6 53.91 25.93 -16.54
N LEU A 7 53.81 27.12 -15.89
CA LEU A 7 52.88 27.29 -14.77
C LEU A 7 51.40 27.22 -15.21
N PHE A 8 51.06 27.78 -16.38
CA PHE A 8 49.68 27.71 -16.92
C PHE A 8 49.31 26.28 -17.35
N ILE A 9 50.25 25.53 -17.92
CA ILE A 9 49.99 24.13 -18.34
C ILE A 9 49.77 23.23 -17.10
N ASN A 10 50.55 23.41 -16.04
CA ASN A 10 50.35 22.66 -14.81
C ASN A 10 49.01 23.00 -14.12
N SER A 11 48.62 24.27 -14.10
CA SER A 11 47.36 24.74 -13.55
C SER A 11 46.16 24.18 -14.33
N LEU A 12 46.27 24.09 -15.67
CA LEU A 12 45.22 23.54 -16.51
C LEU A 12 45.06 22.02 -16.33
N ILE A 13 46.15 21.27 -16.16
CA ILE A 13 46.13 19.84 -15.91
C ILE A 13 45.53 19.51 -14.53
N THR A 14 45.81 20.31 -13.50
CA THR A 14 45.22 20.11 -12.16
C THR A 14 43.74 20.40 -12.17
N LEU A 15 43.23 21.33 -12.97
CA LEU A 15 41.82 21.63 -13.09
C LEU A 15 41.05 20.52 -13.83
N LEU A 16 41.69 19.82 -14.79
CA LEU A 16 41.05 18.71 -15.50
C LEU A 16 40.91 17.42 -14.67
N LEU A 17 41.75 17.26 -13.62
CA LEU A 17 41.66 16.06 -12.73
C LEU A 17 40.61 16.18 -11.61
N SER A 18 39.98 17.33 -11.43
CA SER A 18 39.00 17.58 -10.38
C SER A 18 37.53 17.44 -10.83
N ILE A 19 37.25 16.75 -11.92
CA ILE A 19 35.88 16.42 -12.30
C ILE A 19 35.41 15.31 -11.36
N PRO A 20 34.48 15.56 -10.41
CA PRO A 20 33.92 14.50 -9.59
C PRO A 20 33.16 13.53 -10.50
N SER A 21 33.66 12.32 -10.61
CA SER A 21 32.92 11.24 -11.25
C SER A 21 31.73 10.90 -10.35
N ASN A 22 30.59 11.51 -10.64
CA ASN A 22 29.32 11.09 -10.05
C ASN A 22 28.99 9.69 -10.59
N THR A 23 29.57 8.67 -9.99
CA THR A 23 29.14 7.29 -10.20
C THR A 23 27.80 7.11 -9.48
N THR A 24 26.71 7.46 -10.16
CA THR A 24 25.39 7.05 -9.74
C THR A 24 25.32 5.53 -9.90
N ALA A 25 25.23 4.83 -8.78
CA ALA A 25 24.92 3.41 -8.80
C ALA A 25 23.51 3.25 -9.37
N GLN A 26 23.42 2.99 -10.67
CA GLN A 26 22.15 2.77 -11.34
C GLN A 26 21.64 1.37 -10.99
N THR A 27 20.60 1.33 -10.17
CA THR A 27 19.84 0.10 -9.93
C THR A 27 18.96 -0.14 -11.15
N GLU A 28 19.20 -1.23 -11.88
CA GLU A 28 18.40 -1.58 -13.05
C GLU A 28 17.13 -2.31 -12.59
N ILE A 29 15.97 -1.71 -12.86
CA ILE A 29 14.65 -2.27 -12.57
C ILE A 29 14.01 -2.68 -13.89
N ARG A 30 13.55 -3.94 -13.98
CA ARG A 30 12.86 -4.47 -15.15
C ARG A 30 11.52 -5.10 -14.78
N PRO A 31 10.52 -5.06 -15.67
CA PRO A 31 9.30 -5.84 -15.50
C PRO A 31 9.63 -7.33 -15.38
N TYR A 32 8.98 -8.01 -14.45
CA TYR A 32 9.14 -9.45 -14.29
C TYR A 32 8.56 -10.19 -15.51
N GLN A 33 9.34 -11.10 -16.08
CA GLN A 33 8.89 -11.98 -17.18
C GLN A 33 8.89 -13.43 -16.70
N PRO A 34 7.73 -14.08 -16.62
CA PRO A 34 7.65 -15.50 -16.26
C PRO A 34 8.46 -16.37 -17.22
N GLY A 35 9.23 -17.33 -16.68
CA GLY A 35 10.05 -18.25 -17.45
C GLY A 35 11.45 -17.76 -17.81
N ILE A 36 11.80 -16.51 -17.53
CA ILE A 36 13.16 -16.00 -17.66
C ILE A 36 13.79 -15.94 -16.27
N THR A 37 14.79 -16.77 -16.02
CA THR A 37 15.57 -16.70 -14.78
C THR A 37 16.49 -15.49 -14.85
N THR A 38 16.12 -14.44 -14.12
CA THR A 38 16.94 -13.23 -13.96
C THR A 38 17.50 -13.22 -12.54
N GLU A 39 18.80 -13.07 -12.40
CA GLU A 39 19.43 -12.85 -11.09
C GLU A 39 18.93 -11.52 -10.52
N GLY A 40 18.28 -11.57 -9.35
CA GLY A 40 17.77 -10.38 -8.71
C GLY A 40 16.67 -10.67 -7.68
N ILE A 41 16.16 -9.60 -7.10
CA ILE A 41 15.07 -9.63 -6.13
C ILE A 41 13.77 -9.25 -6.85
N THR A 42 12.83 -10.19 -6.91
CA THR A 42 11.50 -9.93 -7.46
C THR A 42 10.57 -9.37 -6.39
N TYR A 43 9.83 -8.32 -6.72
CA TYR A 43 8.88 -7.67 -5.84
C TYR A 43 7.61 -7.26 -6.58
N PHE A 44 6.57 -6.98 -5.81
CA PHE A 44 5.30 -6.46 -6.30
C PHE A 44 5.09 -5.02 -5.86
N LEU A 45 4.42 -4.22 -6.67
CA LEU A 45 4.00 -2.88 -6.24
C LEU A 45 2.85 -2.98 -5.21
N PRO A 46 2.77 -2.01 -4.28
CA PRO A 46 1.66 -1.95 -3.33
C PRO A 46 0.37 -1.49 -4.01
N GLN A 47 -0.73 -2.19 -3.72
CA GLN A 47 -2.09 -1.77 -4.05
C GLN A 47 -2.85 -1.54 -2.75
N THR A 48 -3.56 -0.41 -2.64
CA THR A 48 -4.42 -0.14 -1.49
C THR A 48 -5.78 -0.79 -1.67
N ARG A 49 -6.24 -1.50 -0.64
CA ARG A 49 -7.60 -2.01 -0.51
C ARG A 49 -8.28 -1.41 0.72
N LEU A 50 -9.60 -1.41 0.72
CA LEU A 50 -10.41 -0.95 1.84
C LEU A 50 -11.15 -2.14 2.44
N HIS A 51 -11.02 -2.29 3.75
CA HIS A 51 -11.88 -3.15 4.54
C HIS A 51 -13.02 -2.30 5.10
N ILE A 52 -14.25 -2.61 4.71
CA ILE A 52 -15.44 -1.87 5.12
C ILE A 52 -16.29 -2.79 5.98
N VAL A 53 -16.50 -2.40 7.23
CA VAL A 53 -17.37 -3.09 8.17
C VAL A 53 -18.60 -2.24 8.39
N VAL A 54 -19.75 -2.78 8.02
CA VAL A 54 -21.05 -2.13 8.23
C VAL A 54 -21.77 -2.87 9.33
N ARG A 55 -22.09 -2.17 10.42
CA ARG A 55 -22.91 -2.70 11.51
C ARG A 55 -24.30 -2.10 11.42
N ALA A 56 -25.30 -2.97 11.28
CA ALA A 56 -26.70 -2.59 11.27
C ALA A 56 -27.46 -3.37 12.33
N GLN A 57 -28.42 -2.70 12.98
CA GLN A 57 -29.34 -3.32 13.91
C GLN A 57 -30.64 -3.59 13.18
N ARG A 58 -31.17 -4.82 13.34
CA ARG A 58 -32.49 -5.20 12.88
C ARG A 58 -33.42 -5.29 14.09
N GLU A 59 -34.51 -4.56 14.03
CA GLU A 59 -35.63 -4.67 14.97
C GLU A 59 -36.79 -5.34 14.25
N SER A 60 -37.23 -6.49 14.75
CA SER A 60 -38.33 -7.24 14.19
C SER A 60 -39.55 -7.09 15.09
N TYR A 61 -40.61 -6.55 14.54
CA TYR A 61 -41.90 -6.45 15.21
C TYR A 61 -42.81 -7.58 14.76
N THR A 62 -43.44 -8.27 15.72
CA THR A 62 -44.48 -9.25 15.45
C THR A 62 -45.70 -8.89 16.28
N PRO A 63 -46.87 -8.63 15.66
CA PRO A 63 -48.08 -8.30 16.42
C PRO A 63 -48.52 -9.47 17.30
N GLY A 64 -48.95 -9.14 18.48
CA GLY A 64 -49.55 -10.13 19.40
C GLY A 64 -50.92 -10.63 18.92
N GLU A 65 -51.42 -11.75 19.47
CA GLU A 65 -52.69 -12.36 19.10
C GLU A 65 -53.88 -11.44 19.15
N TYR A 66 -53.82 -10.42 20.02
CA TYR A 66 -54.93 -9.48 20.24
C TYR A 66 -54.72 -8.12 19.53
N ALA A 67 -53.70 -7.98 18.71
CA ALA A 67 -53.40 -6.73 18.01
C ALA A 67 -54.59 -6.24 17.18
N ALA A 68 -55.32 -7.14 16.51
CA ALA A 68 -56.52 -6.81 15.74
C ALA A 68 -57.68 -6.24 16.56
N TYR A 69 -57.67 -6.48 17.84
CA TYR A 69 -58.73 -6.05 18.76
C TYR A 69 -58.29 -4.83 19.62
N ALA A 70 -57.06 -4.39 19.52
CA ALA A 70 -56.46 -3.36 20.38
C ALA A 70 -57.23 -2.04 20.34
N GLN A 71 -57.66 -1.59 19.16
CA GLN A 71 -58.42 -0.39 18.98
C GLN A 71 -59.79 -0.50 19.69
N ARG A 72 -60.48 -1.63 19.56
CA ARG A 72 -61.85 -1.77 20.03
C ARG A 72 -61.96 -1.98 21.56
N PHE A 73 -60.98 -2.67 22.14
CA PHE A 73 -61.07 -3.08 23.58
C PHE A 73 -60.05 -2.38 24.47
N LEU A 74 -58.99 -1.79 23.90
CA LEU A 74 -57.90 -1.15 24.66
C LEU A 74 -57.77 0.33 24.35
N ASP A 75 -58.62 0.88 23.48
CA ASP A 75 -58.53 2.26 22.97
C ASP A 75 -57.13 2.64 22.46
N ALA A 76 -56.46 1.69 21.82
CA ALA A 76 -55.12 1.83 21.27
C ALA A 76 -55.18 1.83 19.72
N PRO A 77 -55.41 3.06 19.10
CA PRO A 77 -55.70 3.13 17.66
C PRO A 77 -54.50 2.86 16.76
N ASN A 78 -53.27 2.93 17.28
CA ASN A 78 -52.05 2.92 16.49
C ASN A 78 -51.24 1.63 16.67
N VAL A 79 -51.91 0.48 16.91
CA VAL A 79 -51.23 -0.81 17.00
C VAL A 79 -51.03 -1.36 15.58
N GLU A 80 -49.79 -1.55 15.22
CA GLU A 80 -49.41 -2.19 13.94
C GLU A 80 -49.89 -3.63 13.91
N GLN A 81 -50.65 -4.01 12.88
CA GLN A 81 -51.25 -5.35 12.73
C GLN A 81 -50.46 -6.29 11.86
N GLN A 82 -49.44 -5.79 11.17
CA GLN A 82 -48.57 -6.55 10.27
C GLN A 82 -47.17 -6.67 10.87
N PRO A 83 -46.50 -7.80 10.71
CA PRO A 83 -45.09 -7.89 11.06
C PRO A 83 -44.25 -7.02 10.13
N PHE A 84 -43.26 -6.35 10.68
CA PHE A 84 -42.31 -5.58 9.91
C PHE A 84 -40.91 -5.60 10.55
N ASP A 85 -39.91 -5.34 9.72
CA ASP A 85 -38.52 -5.19 10.12
C ASP A 85 -38.05 -3.77 9.88
N THR A 86 -37.39 -3.20 10.88
CA THR A 86 -36.73 -1.90 10.78
C THR A 86 -35.22 -2.12 10.87
N TRP A 87 -34.48 -1.54 9.95
CA TRP A 87 -33.03 -1.60 9.91
C TRP A 87 -32.46 -0.23 10.23
N THR A 88 -31.62 -0.17 11.23
CA THR A 88 -30.92 1.06 11.62
C THR A 88 -29.42 0.86 11.47
N LEU A 89 -28.79 1.75 10.71
CA LEU A 89 -27.34 1.75 10.56
C LEU A 89 -26.70 2.25 11.86
N GLN A 90 -25.83 1.42 12.47
CA GLN A 90 -25.14 1.73 13.71
C GLN A 90 -23.77 2.37 13.48
N SER A 91 -22.96 1.76 12.62
CA SER A 91 -21.63 2.27 12.29
C SER A 91 -21.15 1.79 10.93
N ILE A 92 -20.28 2.58 10.31
CA ILE A 92 -19.47 2.21 9.16
C ILE A 92 -18.01 2.49 9.52
N GLU A 93 -17.20 1.44 9.53
CA GLU A 93 -15.76 1.52 9.76
C GLU A 93 -15.04 1.23 8.46
N MET A 94 -14.06 2.06 8.09
CA MET A 94 -13.25 1.86 6.89
C MET A 94 -11.77 1.85 7.28
N THR A 95 -11.10 0.74 6.99
CA THR A 95 -9.67 0.58 7.26
C THR A 95 -8.94 0.30 5.96
N PRO A 96 -8.06 1.19 5.49
CA PRO A 96 -7.21 0.91 4.34
C PRO A 96 -6.11 -0.07 4.73
N TYR A 97 -5.75 -0.98 3.81
CA TYR A 97 -4.62 -1.89 3.97
C TYR A 97 -3.92 -2.12 2.63
N GLY A 98 -2.62 -2.45 2.70
CA GLY A 98 -1.83 -2.70 1.50
C GLY A 98 -1.78 -4.17 1.16
N VAL A 99 -1.86 -4.49 -0.13
CA VAL A 99 -1.64 -5.84 -0.68
C VAL A 99 -0.68 -5.79 -1.85
N ALA A 100 -0.04 -6.91 -2.18
CA ALA A 100 0.79 -7.02 -3.36
C ALA A 100 -0.06 -7.01 -4.64
N ASP A 101 0.22 -6.10 -5.56
CA ASP A 101 -0.34 -6.14 -6.91
C ASP A 101 0.44 -7.14 -7.78
N ARG A 102 -0.10 -8.35 -7.89
CA ARG A 102 0.55 -9.43 -8.66
C ARG A 102 0.58 -9.19 -10.16
N THR A 103 -0.16 -8.19 -10.67
CA THR A 103 -0.10 -7.80 -12.07
C THR A 103 1.07 -6.87 -12.35
N GLN A 104 1.63 -6.25 -11.31
CA GLN A 104 2.78 -5.35 -11.38
C GLN A 104 3.97 -5.93 -10.64
N ALA A 105 4.59 -6.91 -11.26
CA ALA A 105 5.80 -7.55 -10.76
C ALA A 105 7.05 -6.97 -11.45
N TYR A 106 8.09 -6.72 -10.66
CA TYR A 106 9.35 -6.17 -11.12
C TYR A 106 10.52 -6.92 -10.50
N THR A 107 11.68 -6.87 -11.14
CA THR A 107 12.92 -7.45 -10.64
C THR A 107 14.00 -6.39 -10.52
N ILE A 108 14.61 -6.27 -9.35
CA ILE A 108 15.81 -5.48 -9.11
C ILE A 108 17.01 -6.37 -9.41
N LYS A 109 17.78 -6.02 -10.42
CA LYS A 109 18.99 -6.74 -10.80
C LYS A 109 20.10 -6.45 -9.80
N LEU A 110 20.68 -7.49 -9.25
CA LEU A 110 21.85 -7.38 -8.39
C LEU A 110 23.10 -7.21 -9.26
N ASN A 111 23.86 -6.15 -9.01
CA ASN A 111 25.13 -5.92 -9.69
C ASN A 111 26.27 -6.27 -8.73
N HIS A 112 27.12 -7.23 -9.12
CA HIS A 112 28.26 -7.67 -8.30
C HIS A 112 29.35 -6.59 -8.08
N LYS A 113 29.30 -5.50 -8.85
CA LYS A 113 30.28 -4.40 -8.75
C LYS A 113 29.85 -3.25 -7.85
N THR A 114 28.59 -3.21 -7.43
CA THR A 114 28.02 -2.19 -6.56
C THR A 114 27.47 -2.81 -5.29
N SER A 115 27.39 -2.03 -4.21
CA SER A 115 26.71 -2.47 -2.99
C SER A 115 25.31 -2.98 -3.35
N ALA A 116 24.91 -4.14 -2.83
CA ALA A 116 23.56 -4.64 -3.01
C ALA A 116 22.57 -3.59 -2.46
N PRO A 117 21.51 -3.26 -3.20
CA PRO A 117 20.49 -2.35 -2.69
C PRO A 117 19.83 -2.98 -1.45
N LEU A 118 19.64 -2.19 -0.41
CA LEU A 118 18.83 -2.59 0.73
C LEU A 118 17.38 -2.59 0.27
N VAL A 119 16.77 -3.77 0.19
CA VAL A 119 15.38 -3.95 -0.24
C VAL A 119 14.61 -4.59 0.90
N GLU A 120 13.59 -3.91 1.37
CA GLU A 120 12.65 -4.44 2.35
C GLU A 120 11.35 -4.84 1.68
N LEU A 121 10.93 -6.06 1.93
CA LEU A 121 9.69 -6.64 1.40
C LEU A 121 8.76 -7.03 2.55
N ALA A 122 7.47 -6.84 2.35
CA ALA A 122 6.46 -7.43 3.20
C ALA A 122 6.39 -8.96 2.99
N PRO A 123 5.77 -9.73 3.90
CA PRO A 123 5.62 -11.18 3.75
C PRO A 123 4.91 -11.63 2.47
N ASP A 124 4.06 -10.77 1.90
CA ASP A 124 3.35 -10.99 0.63
C ASP A 124 4.20 -10.67 -0.62
N GLY A 125 5.47 -10.23 -0.44
CA GLY A 125 6.38 -9.85 -1.51
C GLY A 125 6.20 -8.41 -2.01
N ARG A 126 5.40 -7.61 -1.36
CA ARG A 126 5.20 -6.20 -1.66
C ARG A 126 6.44 -5.39 -1.26
N LEU A 127 6.84 -4.46 -2.13
CA LEU A 127 7.94 -3.55 -1.84
C LEU A 127 7.56 -2.57 -0.72
N LEU A 128 8.39 -2.51 0.32
CA LEU A 128 8.27 -1.53 1.41
C LEU A 128 9.26 -0.38 1.21
N SER A 129 10.54 -0.70 1.00
CA SER A 129 11.57 0.32 0.80
C SER A 129 12.73 -0.17 -0.06
N VAL A 130 13.44 0.78 -0.66
CA VAL A 130 14.70 0.55 -1.40
C VAL A 130 15.71 1.61 -0.99
N ASN A 131 16.89 1.20 -0.51
CA ASN A 131 18.00 2.06 -0.09
C ASN A 131 17.65 3.11 0.98
N THR A 132 16.54 2.92 1.66
CA THR A 132 16.14 3.70 2.82
C THR A 132 15.79 2.74 3.93
N THR A 133 16.13 3.08 5.17
CA THR A 133 15.45 2.49 6.33
C THR A 133 14.03 3.05 6.29
N ALA A 134 13.05 2.19 6.01
CA ALA A 134 11.66 2.58 6.16
C ALA A 134 11.45 3.00 7.62
N ASP A 135 11.25 4.30 7.88
CA ASP A 135 10.57 4.70 9.08
C ASP A 135 9.26 3.92 9.09
N ALA A 136 9.04 3.13 10.13
CA ALA A 136 7.97 2.16 10.20
C ALA A 136 6.63 2.79 9.85
N LEU A 137 6.30 2.80 8.56
CA LEU A 137 4.92 2.99 8.14
C LEU A 137 4.12 1.85 8.80
N PRO A 138 3.02 2.16 9.47
CA PRO A 138 2.22 1.15 10.12
C PRO A 138 1.93 0.06 9.09
N THR A 139 2.39 -1.16 9.39
CA THR A 139 2.05 -2.33 8.58
C THR A 139 0.55 -2.51 8.74
N LEU A 140 -0.20 -2.08 7.74
CA LEU A 140 -1.63 -2.32 7.69
C LEU A 140 -1.80 -3.81 7.41
N GLU A 141 -1.92 -4.60 8.47
CA GLU A 141 -2.24 -6.00 8.36
C GLU A 141 -3.66 -6.14 7.79
N ALA A 142 -3.84 -7.13 6.92
CA ALA A 142 -5.16 -7.48 6.45
C ALA A 142 -6.01 -7.89 7.66
N PRO A 143 -7.22 -7.35 7.83
CA PRO A 143 -8.11 -7.77 8.90
C PRO A 143 -8.42 -9.26 8.76
N SER A 144 -8.35 -9.95 9.89
CA SER A 144 -8.66 -11.39 10.05
C SER A 144 -10.14 -11.70 9.83
#